data_16c69b68e3de4bed78b0e2e3b081a712
#
_entry.id   16c69b68e3de4bed78b0e2e3b081a712
#
_cell.length_a   1.000
_cell.length_b   1.000
_cell.length_c   1.000
_cell.angle_alpha   90.00
_cell.angle_beta   90.00
_cell.angle_gamma   90.00
#
_symmetry.space_group_name_H-M   'P 1'
#
loop_
_entity.id
_entity.type
_entity.pdbx_description
1 polymer ?
#
loop_
_entity_poly.entity_id
_entity_poly.type
_entity_poly.pdbx_seq_one_letter_code
_entity_poly.pdbx_strand_id
1 'polypeptide(L)'
;MRLKTAIKTLVGVAVAFGFAVFMLWVVSGFGNRQSRIKDVTSKGILLLSNGTEPEDLDPHLVTGVPEHNIISALIEGLVSEDPKDLHPIPGIAERWEISEDGKKYTFFLRPDALWSNGEPVTAHDFHKSFERMLTPSMGSEYAYMLYSMKNAEAFNTSKIKDFSKVGSRVVDQRVLEITLENATPYFLSLINHYTWYPVHIP
;
A
#
# COMPACT_ATOMS: atom_id res chain seq x y z
N MET A 1 43.97 -52.10 17.93
CA MET A 1 44.27 -50.68 17.53
C MET A 1 43.75 -50.35 16.12
N ARG A 2 43.92 -51.19 15.12
CA ARG A 2 43.54 -50.97 13.70
C ARG A 2 42.03 -50.80 13.45
N LEU A 3 41.14 -51.52 14.16
CA LEU A 3 39.69 -51.46 13.95
C LEU A 3 39.08 -50.10 14.34
N LYS A 4 39.49 -49.51 15.47
CA LYS A 4 39.05 -48.22 15.94
C LYS A 4 39.48 -47.09 15.00
N THR A 5 40.64 -47.18 14.37
CA THR A 5 41.09 -46.22 13.35
C THR A 5 40.28 -46.33 12.07
N ALA A 6 40.02 -47.54 11.60
CA ALA A 6 39.19 -47.79 10.40
C ALA A 6 37.77 -47.24 10.57
N ILE A 7 37.15 -47.44 11.75
CA ILE A 7 35.81 -46.90 12.04
C ILE A 7 35.83 -45.35 12.02
N LYS A 8 36.84 -44.71 12.65
CA LYS A 8 36.94 -43.23 12.62
C LYS A 8 37.12 -42.69 11.22
N THR A 9 37.90 -43.36 10.37
CA THR A 9 38.11 -42.96 8.98
C THR A 9 36.80 -43.09 8.19
N LEU A 10 36.05 -44.16 8.38
CA LEU A 10 34.78 -44.42 7.69
C LEU A 10 33.73 -43.43 8.10
N VAL A 11 33.63 -43.06 9.36
CA VAL A 11 32.73 -41.99 9.85
C VAL A 11 33.15 -40.64 9.29
N GLY A 12 34.43 -40.31 9.23
CA GLY A 12 34.91 -39.06 8.65
C GLY A 12 34.56 -38.93 7.15
N VAL A 13 34.72 -40.02 6.38
CA VAL A 13 34.33 -40.06 4.96
C VAL A 13 32.83 -39.91 4.79
N ALA A 14 32.02 -40.58 5.61
CA ALA A 14 30.56 -40.45 5.55
C ALA A 14 30.08 -39.02 5.86
N VAL A 15 30.70 -38.38 6.87
CA VAL A 15 30.37 -36.96 7.20
C VAL A 15 30.77 -36.00 6.06
N ALA A 16 31.97 -36.19 5.48
CA ALA A 16 32.44 -35.36 4.36
C ALA A 16 31.53 -35.52 3.12
N PHE A 17 31.13 -36.79 2.83
CA PHE A 17 30.19 -37.04 1.74
C PHE A 17 28.80 -36.43 1.97
N GLY A 18 28.25 -36.57 3.18
CA GLY A 18 26.98 -35.93 3.57
C GLY A 18 27.03 -34.40 3.43
N PHE A 19 28.15 -33.78 3.86
CA PHE A 19 28.35 -32.34 3.70
C PHE A 19 28.45 -31.94 2.22
N ALA A 20 29.16 -32.70 1.40
CA ALA A 20 29.26 -32.45 -0.05
C ALA A 20 27.87 -32.54 -0.73
N VAL A 21 27.07 -33.55 -0.39
CA VAL A 21 25.69 -33.69 -0.92
C VAL A 21 24.81 -32.55 -0.46
N PHE A 22 24.91 -32.13 0.81
CA PHE A 22 24.19 -30.97 1.32
C PHE A 22 24.56 -29.67 0.57
N MET A 23 25.84 -29.45 0.34
CA MET A 23 26.31 -28.29 -0.43
C MET A 23 25.82 -28.32 -1.87
N LEU A 24 25.87 -29.48 -2.53
CA LEU A 24 25.29 -29.66 -3.88
C LEU A 24 23.78 -29.38 -3.90
N TRP A 25 23.05 -29.80 -2.87
CA TRP A 25 21.62 -29.51 -2.75
C TRP A 25 21.34 -28.01 -2.59
N VAL A 26 22.10 -27.30 -1.73
CA VAL A 26 22.01 -25.86 -1.57
C VAL A 26 22.30 -25.14 -2.90
N VAL A 27 23.40 -25.51 -3.57
CA VAL A 27 23.81 -24.88 -4.84
C VAL A 27 22.78 -25.16 -5.95
N SER A 28 22.19 -26.34 -6.01
CA SER A 28 21.14 -26.68 -6.98
C SER A 28 19.87 -25.86 -6.76
N GLY A 29 19.54 -25.55 -5.49
CA GLY A 29 18.44 -24.65 -5.16
C GLY A 29 18.64 -23.23 -5.71
N PHE A 30 19.87 -22.69 -5.61
CA PHE A 30 20.23 -21.40 -6.20
C PHE A 30 20.18 -21.43 -7.75
N GLY A 31 20.63 -22.50 -8.38
CA GLY A 31 20.58 -22.67 -9.84
C GLY A 31 19.15 -22.68 -10.41
N ASN A 32 18.23 -23.34 -9.73
CA ASN A 32 16.81 -23.36 -10.10
C ASN A 32 16.16 -21.98 -9.99
N ARG A 33 16.55 -21.17 -9.00
CA ARG A 33 16.03 -19.81 -8.85
C ARG A 33 16.49 -18.90 -9.99
N GLN A 34 17.75 -18.94 -10.38
CA GLN A 34 18.26 -18.15 -11.51
C GLN A 34 17.64 -18.56 -12.86
N SER A 35 17.43 -19.86 -13.08
CA SER A 35 16.77 -20.39 -14.28
C SER A 35 15.33 -19.89 -14.37
N ARG A 36 14.60 -19.90 -13.27
CA ARG A 36 13.22 -19.40 -13.20
C ARG A 36 13.14 -17.90 -13.47
N ILE A 37 14.05 -17.10 -12.91
CA ILE A 37 14.12 -15.66 -13.16
C ILE A 37 14.35 -15.39 -14.65
N LYS A 38 15.30 -16.06 -15.28
CA LYS A 38 15.58 -15.90 -16.72
C LYS A 38 14.38 -16.26 -17.60
N ASP A 39 13.68 -17.36 -17.29
CA ASP A 39 12.52 -17.81 -18.04
C ASP A 39 11.36 -16.80 -17.99
N VAL A 40 11.02 -16.30 -16.80
CA VAL A 40 9.92 -15.32 -16.67
C VAL A 40 10.30 -13.94 -17.24
N THR A 41 11.55 -13.52 -17.08
CA THR A 41 12.04 -12.24 -17.66
C THR A 41 12.02 -12.27 -19.18
N SER A 42 12.36 -13.42 -19.78
CA SER A 42 12.29 -13.59 -21.25
C SER A 42 10.85 -13.52 -21.78
N LYS A 43 9.85 -13.73 -20.94
CA LYS A 43 8.41 -13.61 -21.24
C LYS A 43 7.85 -12.20 -20.94
N GLY A 44 8.69 -11.23 -20.62
CA GLY A 44 8.28 -9.88 -20.25
C GLY A 44 7.63 -9.76 -18.87
N ILE A 45 7.83 -10.75 -18.00
CA ILE A 45 7.28 -10.78 -16.64
C ILE A 45 8.33 -10.21 -15.68
N LEU A 46 7.97 -9.18 -14.93
CA LEU A 46 8.77 -8.64 -13.84
C LEU A 46 8.51 -9.42 -12.55
N LEU A 47 9.56 -10.02 -11.99
CA LEU A 47 9.49 -10.66 -10.68
C LEU A 47 9.93 -9.68 -9.60
N LEU A 48 9.02 -9.34 -8.70
CA LEU A 48 9.30 -8.56 -7.51
C LEU A 48 9.32 -9.47 -6.28
N SER A 49 10.24 -9.20 -5.35
CA SER A 49 10.27 -9.84 -4.04
C SER A 49 9.71 -8.87 -3.00
N ASN A 50 8.69 -9.29 -2.29
CA ASN A 50 8.05 -8.50 -1.24
C ASN A 50 8.68 -8.70 0.15
N GLY A 51 9.69 -9.58 0.27
CA GLY A 51 10.35 -9.87 1.54
C GLY A 51 9.59 -10.88 2.39
N THR A 52 8.37 -10.57 2.78
CA THR A 52 7.45 -11.43 3.55
C THR A 52 6.06 -11.46 2.92
N GLU A 53 5.23 -12.40 3.37
CA GLU A 53 3.80 -12.39 3.06
C GLU A 53 3.12 -11.19 3.77
N PRO A 54 2.16 -10.51 3.12
CA PRO A 54 1.36 -9.47 3.75
C PRO A 54 0.40 -10.10 4.79
N GLU A 55 0.10 -9.38 5.86
CA GLU A 55 -0.90 -9.80 6.84
C GLU A 55 -2.32 -9.66 6.29
N ASP A 56 -2.58 -8.58 5.54
CA ASP A 56 -3.83 -8.27 4.87
C ASP A 56 -3.54 -7.35 3.66
N LEU A 57 -4.54 -7.06 2.84
CA LEU A 57 -4.49 -6.08 1.75
C LEU A 57 -5.56 -4.99 1.87
N ASP A 58 -6.18 -4.85 3.03
CA ASP A 58 -7.07 -3.74 3.31
C ASP A 58 -6.25 -2.48 3.65
N PRO A 59 -6.29 -1.42 2.80
CA PRO A 59 -5.48 -0.23 3.00
C PRO A 59 -5.82 0.55 4.27
N HIS A 60 -6.95 0.26 4.90
CA HIS A 60 -7.39 0.94 6.11
C HIS A 60 -7.03 0.19 7.41
N LEU A 61 -6.48 -1.03 7.31
CA LEU A 61 -6.15 -1.86 8.48
C LEU A 61 -4.65 -2.14 8.61
N VAL A 62 -3.95 -2.26 7.49
CA VAL A 62 -2.54 -2.66 7.50
C VAL A 62 -1.60 -1.49 7.81
N THR A 63 -0.40 -1.82 8.31
CA THR A 63 0.63 -0.85 8.70
C THR A 63 2.02 -1.18 8.18
N GLY A 64 2.17 -2.30 7.47
CA GLY A 64 3.46 -2.84 7.05
C GLY A 64 3.95 -2.34 5.67
N VAL A 65 5.27 -2.39 5.48
CA VAL A 65 5.91 -2.12 4.17
C VAL A 65 5.55 -3.19 3.12
N PRO A 66 5.46 -4.50 3.45
CA PRO A 66 5.03 -5.50 2.49
C PRO A 66 3.63 -5.23 1.91
N GLU A 67 2.70 -4.80 2.75
CA GLU A 67 1.35 -4.42 2.37
C GLU A 67 1.35 -3.17 1.48
N HIS A 68 2.10 -2.14 1.89
CA HIS A 68 2.26 -0.90 1.13
C HIS A 68 2.70 -1.17 -0.32
N ASN A 69 3.71 -2.00 -0.51
CA ASN A 69 4.24 -2.32 -1.84
C ASN A 69 3.19 -2.96 -2.76
N ILE A 70 2.33 -3.80 -2.21
CA ILE A 70 1.28 -4.48 -2.99
C ILE A 70 0.11 -3.53 -3.21
N ILE A 71 -0.38 -2.86 -2.18
CA ILE A 71 -1.53 -1.96 -2.23
C ILE A 71 -1.26 -0.82 -3.21
N SER A 72 -0.09 -0.19 -3.15
CA SER A 72 0.30 0.89 -4.06
C SER A 72 0.45 0.45 -5.53
N ALA A 73 0.64 -0.85 -5.77
CA ALA A 73 0.64 -1.41 -7.12
C ALA A 73 -0.77 -1.79 -7.63
N LEU A 74 -1.75 -1.96 -6.74
CA LEU A 74 -3.11 -2.41 -7.08
C LEU A 74 -4.13 -1.27 -7.09
N ILE A 75 -3.96 -0.26 -6.26
CA ILE A 75 -4.93 0.82 -6.03
C ILE A 75 -4.24 2.16 -6.29
N GLU A 76 -4.98 3.10 -6.84
CA GLU A 76 -4.53 4.46 -7.12
C GLU A 76 -5.25 5.46 -6.22
N GLY A 77 -4.52 6.45 -5.69
CA GLY A 77 -5.06 7.54 -4.87
C GLY A 77 -5.55 8.74 -5.69
N LEU A 78 -5.95 9.80 -5.01
CA LEU A 78 -6.27 11.09 -5.66
C LEU A 78 -5.09 11.64 -6.44
N VAL A 79 -3.89 11.52 -5.88
CA VAL A 79 -2.63 11.93 -6.49
C VAL A 79 -1.68 10.75 -6.53
N SER A 80 -0.66 10.83 -7.36
CA SER A 80 0.49 9.94 -7.41
C SER A 80 1.78 10.74 -7.22
N GLU A 81 2.92 10.09 -7.22
CA GLU A 81 4.24 10.73 -7.10
C GLU A 81 5.03 10.59 -8.40
N ASP A 82 5.68 11.69 -8.81
CA ASP A 82 6.65 11.61 -9.90
C ASP A 82 7.84 10.73 -9.48
N PRO A 83 8.22 9.73 -10.30
CA PRO A 83 9.28 8.78 -9.93
C PRO A 83 10.68 9.41 -9.85
N LYS A 84 10.87 10.65 -10.24
CA LYS A 84 12.17 11.33 -10.24
C LYS A 84 12.44 12.14 -8.99
N ASP A 85 11.43 12.89 -8.54
CA ASP A 85 11.59 13.88 -7.46
C ASP A 85 10.46 13.83 -6.43
N LEU A 86 9.52 12.89 -6.58
CA LEU A 86 8.41 12.62 -5.66
C LEU A 86 7.42 13.80 -5.51
N HIS A 87 7.41 14.77 -6.44
CA HIS A 87 6.38 15.79 -6.39
C HIS A 87 5.01 15.19 -6.74
N PRO A 88 3.91 15.72 -6.16
CA PRO A 88 2.56 15.23 -6.46
C PRO A 88 2.17 15.46 -7.92
N ILE A 89 1.73 14.39 -8.58
CA ILE A 89 1.20 14.40 -9.95
C ILE A 89 -0.24 13.87 -9.97
N PRO A 90 -1.01 14.09 -11.03
CA PRO A 90 -2.33 13.51 -11.18
C PRO A 90 -2.36 12.00 -10.99
N GLY A 91 -3.36 11.51 -10.23
CA GLY A 91 -3.74 10.12 -10.09
C GLY A 91 -5.19 9.93 -10.57
N ILE A 92 -6.09 9.47 -9.69
CA ILE A 92 -7.54 9.46 -9.99
C ILE A 92 -8.07 10.88 -10.16
N ALA A 93 -7.53 11.87 -9.44
CA ALA A 93 -7.80 13.26 -9.74
C ALA A 93 -6.92 13.74 -10.91
N GLU A 94 -7.54 14.20 -12.00
CA GLU A 94 -6.81 14.78 -13.13
C GLU A 94 -6.24 16.16 -12.84
N ARG A 95 -6.85 16.88 -11.87
CA ARG A 95 -6.43 18.21 -11.39
C ARG A 95 -7.04 18.51 -10.03
N TRP A 96 -6.53 19.55 -9.39
CA TRP A 96 -7.07 20.07 -8.13
C TRP A 96 -6.91 21.59 -8.06
N GLU A 97 -7.71 22.21 -7.20
CA GLU A 97 -7.67 23.62 -6.88
C GLU A 97 -7.49 23.78 -5.38
N ILE A 98 -6.74 24.80 -4.98
CA ILE A 98 -6.43 25.10 -3.58
C ILE A 98 -6.96 26.49 -3.28
N SER A 99 -7.70 26.65 -2.17
CA SER A 99 -8.16 27.96 -1.72
C SER A 99 -6.99 28.86 -1.28
N GLU A 100 -7.20 30.18 -1.30
CA GLU A 100 -6.17 31.17 -0.94
C GLU A 100 -5.61 30.98 0.47
N ASP A 101 -6.42 30.50 1.41
CA ASP A 101 -6.03 30.20 2.79
C ASP A 101 -5.30 28.84 2.93
N GLY A 102 -5.13 28.08 1.86
CA GLY A 102 -4.47 26.79 1.85
C GLY A 102 -5.19 25.68 2.61
N LYS A 103 -6.46 25.88 2.98
CA LYS A 103 -7.22 24.91 3.79
C LYS A 103 -8.20 24.06 3.03
N LYS A 104 -8.59 24.45 1.83
CA LYS A 104 -9.58 23.72 1.04
C LYS A 104 -8.97 23.27 -0.28
N TYR A 105 -9.11 21.99 -0.56
CA TYR A 105 -8.69 21.33 -1.79
C TYR A 105 -9.91 20.78 -2.52
N THR A 106 -10.08 21.14 -3.79
CA THR A 106 -11.13 20.62 -4.64
C THR A 106 -10.51 19.76 -5.71
N PHE A 107 -10.77 18.46 -5.67
CA PHE A 107 -10.23 17.45 -6.60
C PHE A 107 -11.26 17.16 -7.68
N PHE A 108 -10.83 17.13 -8.94
CA PHE A 108 -11.64 16.77 -10.11
C PHE A 108 -11.19 15.41 -10.61
N LEU A 109 -12.05 14.41 -10.50
CA LEU A 109 -11.75 13.03 -10.85
C LEU A 109 -11.84 12.81 -12.35
N ARG A 110 -10.89 12.07 -12.92
CA ARG A 110 -10.88 11.72 -14.35
C ARG A 110 -12.07 10.80 -14.69
N PRO A 111 -12.68 10.96 -15.88
CA PRO A 111 -13.91 10.25 -16.22
C PRO A 111 -13.70 8.75 -16.53
N ASP A 112 -12.48 8.32 -16.78
CA ASP A 112 -12.10 6.97 -17.16
C ASP A 112 -11.57 6.13 -15.97
N ALA A 113 -11.63 6.67 -14.73
CA ALA A 113 -11.29 5.92 -13.53
C ALA A 113 -12.34 4.85 -13.25
N LEU A 114 -11.94 3.58 -13.30
CA LEU A 114 -12.82 2.43 -13.11
C LEU A 114 -12.27 1.50 -12.04
N TRP A 115 -13.17 0.89 -11.28
CA TRP A 115 -12.87 -0.28 -10.47
C TRP A 115 -12.63 -1.52 -11.35
N SER A 116 -12.03 -2.55 -10.80
CA SER A 116 -11.76 -3.82 -11.50
C SER A 116 -13.02 -4.54 -12.01
N ASN A 117 -14.20 -4.22 -11.45
CA ASN A 117 -15.50 -4.72 -11.90
C ASN A 117 -16.12 -3.88 -13.04
N GLY A 118 -15.46 -2.79 -13.45
CA GLY A 118 -15.91 -1.88 -14.50
C GLY A 118 -16.81 -0.73 -14.03
N GLU A 119 -17.13 -0.66 -12.74
CA GLU A 119 -17.88 0.47 -12.19
C GLU A 119 -16.99 1.74 -12.11
N PRO A 120 -17.55 2.94 -12.28
CA PRO A 120 -16.78 4.17 -12.17
C PRO A 120 -16.32 4.42 -10.73
N VAL A 121 -15.09 4.87 -10.57
CA VAL A 121 -14.60 5.42 -9.30
C VAL A 121 -15.14 6.84 -9.15
N THR A 122 -15.77 7.13 -8.02
CA THR A 122 -16.46 8.39 -7.76
C THR A 122 -15.95 9.10 -6.50
N ALA A 123 -16.32 10.36 -6.33
CA ALA A 123 -16.08 11.12 -5.10
C ALA A 123 -16.75 10.49 -3.87
N HIS A 124 -17.84 9.73 -4.07
CA HIS A 124 -18.50 8.99 -2.99
C HIS A 124 -17.63 7.86 -2.46
N ASP A 125 -16.85 7.18 -3.32
CA ASP A 125 -15.97 6.10 -2.90
C ASP A 125 -14.89 6.62 -1.95
N PHE A 126 -14.28 7.75 -2.27
CA PHE A 126 -13.32 8.42 -1.38
C PHE A 126 -13.97 8.87 -0.06
N HIS A 127 -15.11 9.55 -0.16
CA HIS A 127 -15.82 10.04 1.02
C HIS A 127 -16.19 8.91 2.00
N LYS A 128 -16.77 7.83 1.50
CA LYS A 128 -17.09 6.64 2.29
C LYS A 128 -15.85 5.94 2.83
N SER A 129 -14.77 5.91 2.06
CA SER A 129 -13.50 5.33 2.49
C SER A 129 -12.89 6.09 3.68
N PHE A 130 -12.95 7.42 3.65
CA PHE A 130 -12.53 8.25 4.79
C PHE A 130 -13.42 8.05 6.01
N GLU A 131 -14.75 7.96 5.84
CA GLU A 131 -15.67 7.62 6.92
C GLU A 131 -15.34 6.26 7.53
N ARG A 132 -15.16 5.23 6.67
CA ARG A 132 -14.80 3.89 7.11
C ARG A 132 -13.52 3.88 7.93
N MET A 133 -12.44 4.49 7.42
CA MET A 133 -11.16 4.53 8.09
C MET A 133 -11.19 5.27 9.42
N LEU A 134 -11.95 6.37 9.49
CA LEU A 134 -12.08 7.17 10.70
C LEU A 134 -13.12 6.61 11.69
N THR A 135 -13.93 5.61 11.30
CA THR A 135 -14.92 5.01 12.20
C THR A 135 -14.22 4.29 13.37
N PRO A 136 -14.50 4.65 14.64
CA PRO A 136 -13.78 4.11 15.78
C PRO A 136 -13.79 2.58 15.89
N SER A 137 -14.89 1.93 15.51
CA SER A 137 -15.03 0.48 15.54
C SER A 137 -14.20 -0.25 14.47
N MET A 138 -13.67 0.46 13.48
CA MET A 138 -12.77 -0.09 12.48
C MET A 138 -11.42 -0.49 13.10
N GLY A 139 -10.98 0.25 14.12
CA GLY A 139 -9.71 -0.02 14.80
C GLY A 139 -8.48 0.27 13.95
N SER A 140 -8.60 1.16 12.95
CA SER A 140 -7.49 1.52 12.07
C SER A 140 -6.37 2.20 12.85
N GLU A 141 -5.19 1.57 12.91
CA GLU A 141 -4.03 2.12 13.61
C GLU A 141 -3.52 3.41 12.94
N TYR A 142 -3.67 3.53 11.63
CA TYR A 142 -3.24 4.69 10.86
C TYR A 142 -4.33 5.74 10.63
N ALA A 143 -5.47 5.67 11.36
CA ALA A 143 -6.53 6.69 11.26
C ALA A 143 -6.00 8.12 11.47
N TYR A 144 -4.96 8.30 12.30
CA TYR A 144 -4.33 9.60 12.55
C TYR A 144 -3.72 10.26 11.29
N MET A 145 -3.42 9.49 10.24
CA MET A 145 -2.94 10.03 8.97
C MET A 145 -3.97 10.96 8.32
N LEU A 146 -5.26 10.78 8.63
CA LEU A 146 -6.36 11.61 8.13
C LEU A 146 -6.67 12.82 9.04
N TYR A 147 -5.97 13.00 10.16
CA TYR A 147 -6.28 14.07 11.13
C TYR A 147 -5.96 15.48 10.63
N SER A 148 -5.24 15.62 9.52
CA SER A 148 -5.14 16.90 8.81
C SER A 148 -6.49 17.40 8.29
N MET A 149 -7.43 16.51 8.04
CA MET A 149 -8.79 16.84 7.61
C MET A 149 -9.60 17.38 8.80
N LYS A 150 -10.35 18.45 8.58
CA LYS A 150 -11.16 19.12 9.61
C LYS A 150 -12.03 18.11 10.37
N ASN A 151 -12.02 18.19 11.69
CA ASN A 151 -12.80 17.35 12.60
C ASN A 151 -12.54 15.82 12.49
N ALA A 152 -11.56 15.36 11.72
CA ALA A 152 -11.28 13.92 11.55
C ALA A 152 -10.89 13.26 12.89
N GLU A 153 -9.99 13.87 13.67
CA GLU A 153 -9.64 13.39 14.99
C GLU A 153 -10.85 13.36 15.94
N ALA A 154 -11.68 14.41 15.91
CA ALA A 154 -12.86 14.48 16.78
C ALA A 154 -13.88 13.39 16.45
N PHE A 155 -14.02 13.00 15.18
CA PHE A 155 -14.86 11.90 14.78
C PHE A 155 -14.25 10.56 15.19
N ASN A 156 -12.98 10.32 14.86
CA ASN A 156 -12.30 9.07 15.19
C ASN A 156 -12.23 8.80 16.70
N THR A 157 -12.09 9.85 17.52
CA THR A 157 -12.12 9.74 19.00
C THR A 157 -13.51 9.80 19.62
N SER A 158 -14.58 9.73 18.81
CA SER A 158 -15.98 9.76 19.23
C SER A 158 -16.42 11.06 19.94
N LYS A 159 -15.66 12.16 19.86
CA LYS A 159 -16.07 13.47 20.34
C LYS A 159 -17.23 14.04 19.52
N ILE A 160 -17.27 13.73 18.24
CA ILE A 160 -18.41 13.93 17.36
C ILE A 160 -18.83 12.59 16.75
N LYS A 161 -20.14 12.43 16.45
CA LYS A 161 -20.68 11.19 15.89
C LYS A 161 -21.16 11.34 14.44
N ASP A 162 -21.25 12.57 13.99
CA ASP A 162 -21.80 12.92 12.68
C ASP A 162 -20.64 13.18 11.72
N PHE A 163 -20.41 12.24 10.78
CA PHE A 163 -19.35 12.33 9.77
C PHE A 163 -19.54 13.53 8.82
N SER A 164 -20.76 14.03 8.64
CA SER A 164 -21.01 15.22 7.81
C SER A 164 -20.29 16.49 8.29
N LYS A 165 -19.78 16.48 9.53
CA LYS A 165 -18.97 17.56 10.11
C LYS A 165 -17.49 17.45 9.82
N VAL A 166 -17.05 16.29 9.30
CA VAL A 166 -15.67 16.06 8.88
C VAL A 166 -15.42 16.76 7.54
N GLY A 167 -14.20 17.19 7.34
CA GLY A 167 -13.80 18.01 6.18
C GLY A 167 -13.78 17.28 4.85
N SER A 168 -14.63 16.29 4.63
CA SER A 168 -14.79 15.60 3.34
C SER A 168 -16.21 15.85 2.80
N ARG A 169 -16.32 16.34 1.58
CA ARG A 169 -17.61 16.65 0.95
C ARG A 169 -17.64 16.25 -0.52
N VAL A 170 -18.64 15.48 -0.89
CA VAL A 170 -18.96 15.20 -2.29
C VAL A 170 -19.71 16.40 -2.85
N VAL A 171 -19.16 17.04 -3.88
CA VAL A 171 -19.82 18.16 -4.59
C VAL A 171 -20.66 17.60 -5.73
N ASP A 172 -20.09 16.67 -6.50
CA ASP A 172 -20.80 15.80 -7.44
C ASP A 172 -20.06 14.47 -7.60
N GLN A 173 -20.48 13.61 -8.52
CA GLN A 173 -19.88 12.28 -8.70
C GLN A 173 -18.36 12.31 -8.96
N ARG A 174 -17.84 13.40 -9.54
CA ARG A 174 -16.43 13.55 -9.91
C ARG A 174 -15.74 14.75 -9.26
N VAL A 175 -16.36 15.36 -8.27
CA VAL A 175 -15.78 16.50 -7.56
C VAL A 175 -15.83 16.25 -6.07
N LEU A 176 -14.64 16.04 -5.47
CA LEU A 176 -14.44 15.87 -4.04
C LEU A 176 -13.80 17.12 -3.47
N GLU A 177 -14.37 17.64 -2.40
CA GLU A 177 -13.79 18.73 -1.62
C GLU A 177 -13.25 18.20 -0.29
N ILE A 178 -12.01 18.52 0.04
CA ILE A 178 -11.38 18.25 1.33
C ILE A 178 -11.05 19.56 2.01
N THR A 179 -11.55 19.75 3.22
CA THR A 179 -11.25 20.91 4.08
C THR A 179 -10.33 20.46 5.19
N LEU A 180 -9.20 21.15 5.39
CA LEU A 180 -8.22 20.86 6.41
C LEU A 180 -8.51 21.62 7.71
N GLU A 181 -8.05 21.10 8.83
CA GLU A 181 -8.08 21.80 10.12
C GLU A 181 -7.18 23.03 10.08
N ASN A 182 -5.97 22.87 9.56
CA ASN A 182 -5.00 23.93 9.35
C ASN A 182 -4.40 23.86 7.94
N ALA A 183 -3.91 24.98 7.43
CA ALA A 183 -3.15 24.99 6.19
C ALA A 183 -1.95 24.05 6.30
N THR A 184 -1.87 23.06 5.40
CA THR A 184 -0.85 22.02 5.43
C THR A 184 -0.15 21.99 4.07
N PRO A 185 0.99 22.69 3.91
CA PRO A 185 1.66 22.84 2.60
C PRO A 185 2.05 21.51 1.93
N TYR A 186 2.30 20.48 2.73
CA TYR A 186 2.67 19.11 2.27
C TYR A 186 1.46 18.17 2.14
N PHE A 187 0.23 18.68 2.16
CA PHE A 187 -0.97 17.85 2.15
C PHE A 187 -1.04 16.93 0.92
N LEU A 188 -0.68 17.42 -0.26
CA LEU A 188 -0.70 16.61 -1.48
C LEU A 188 0.27 15.41 -1.40
N SER A 189 1.44 15.58 -0.78
CA SER A 189 2.36 14.47 -0.53
C SER A 189 1.83 13.49 0.52
N LEU A 190 1.10 13.99 1.52
CA LEU A 190 0.49 13.15 2.57
C LEU A 190 -0.58 12.21 2.00
N ILE A 191 -1.41 12.69 1.08
CA ILE A 191 -2.54 11.92 0.52
C ILE A 191 -2.11 10.88 -0.54
N ASN A 192 -0.82 10.82 -0.89
CA ASN A 192 -0.28 9.73 -1.68
C ASN A 192 -0.12 8.43 -0.88
N HIS A 193 -0.17 8.49 0.43
CA HIS A 193 -0.12 7.30 1.27
C HIS A 193 -1.41 6.48 1.13
N TYR A 194 -1.30 5.15 1.11
CA TYR A 194 -2.41 4.22 0.87
C TYR A 194 -3.59 4.37 1.84
N THR A 195 -3.40 4.95 3.01
CA THR A 195 -4.48 5.27 3.95
C THR A 195 -5.53 6.24 3.39
N TRP A 196 -5.20 6.98 2.35
CA TRP A 196 -6.10 7.88 1.64
C TRP A 196 -6.71 7.27 0.38
N TYR A 197 -6.39 6.00 0.09
CA TYR A 197 -6.90 5.34 -1.10
C TYR A 197 -8.38 4.95 -0.94
N PRO A 198 -9.15 4.97 -2.02
CA PRO A 198 -10.53 4.54 -1.98
C PRO A 198 -10.60 3.02 -1.89
N VAL A 199 -11.66 2.52 -1.25
CA VAL A 199 -12.06 1.11 -1.28
C VAL A 199 -13.46 1.01 -1.87
N HIS A 200 -13.71 -0.06 -2.63
CA HIS A 200 -15.05 -0.31 -3.16
C HIS A 200 -15.96 -0.79 -2.04
N ILE A 201 -16.97 -0.01 -1.72
CA ILE A 201 -17.99 -0.35 -0.71
C ILE A 201 -19.32 -0.51 -1.44
N PRO A 202 -19.79 -1.76 -1.64
CA PRO A 202 -21.02 -2.05 -2.38
C PRO A 202 -22.29 -1.50 -1.72
#